data_a702bf9b9f1719186a0e6224d877b09d
#
_entry.id   a702bf9b9f1719186a0e6224d877b09d
#
_cell.length_a   1.000
_cell.length_b   1.000
_cell.length_c   1.000
_cell.angle_alpha   90.00
_cell.angle_beta   90.00
_cell.angle_gamma   90.00
#
_symmetry.space_group_name_H-M   'P 1'
#
loop_
_entity.id
_entity.type
_entity.pdbx_description
1 polymer ?
#
loop_
_entity_poly.entity_id
_entity_poly.type
_entity_poly.pdbx_seq_one_letter_code
_entity_poly.pdbx_strand_id
1 'polypeptide(L)'
;RRCGCLLLVLAVLFSTTVWASAAPAAPKWPTIRADSAIVIDYDTGDVLYTKNADSAMVPASMTKVMTAYIIFEELEAGRLTLDTKVPISAKNARISRDTVNYPASVPLVSGSSVTVDTLLKLILIPSASASCVVMAERISGSESAFVQRMNETAKRLGMNANYKNCHGAKVHYITARAQATLVREFIQRFPQILNYTSMTSVYFNGRNYRNTNHLLPGSAYAYPGADGFKTGTIAAAGYCLSATAERDGHRIISVVMHSDNDATRHTDSIAILNYGFQILKDRAVFPDLTYHWSRDAVEALTRAEFTAMLYSALEQAGKLPTAQENEGTAPQFADISGHWAENYIIKAAQLGMVNGVSEGVFAPDTAITRQTMMVLIDRFLDLPDNNGLGFVDDGKIASWALESVARVTAAGLFSGNEQNMLNPTKSASRGEAAVVTLRLLESSFL
;
A
#
# COMPACT_ATOMS: atom_id res chain seq x y z
N ARG A 1 -5.28 -51.80 -67.50
CA ARG A 1 -4.09 -51.04 -67.06
C ARG A 1 -4.59 -49.99 -66.07
N ARG A 2 -4.35 -50.23 -64.78
CA ARG A 2 -4.79 -49.44 -63.62
C ARG A 2 -3.72 -48.41 -63.31
N CYS A 3 -4.03 -47.08 -63.39
CA CYS A 3 -3.22 -46.02 -62.82
C CYS A 3 -3.70 -45.78 -61.41
N GLY A 4 -2.81 -46.01 -60.45
CA GLY A 4 -3.05 -45.63 -59.05
C GLY A 4 -2.62 -44.18 -58.81
N CYS A 5 -3.53 -43.34 -58.36
CA CYS A 5 -3.19 -42.02 -57.83
C CYS A 5 -2.75 -42.15 -56.35
N LEU A 6 -1.53 -41.81 -56.10
CA LEU A 6 -0.95 -41.66 -54.74
C LEU A 6 -1.32 -40.28 -54.24
N LEU A 7 -2.22 -40.18 -53.28
CA LEU A 7 -2.51 -38.95 -52.54
C LEU A 7 -1.49 -38.78 -51.43
N LEU A 8 -0.59 -37.83 -51.61
CA LEU A 8 0.33 -37.39 -50.55
C LEU A 8 -0.43 -36.46 -49.62
N VAL A 9 -0.80 -36.94 -48.42
CA VAL A 9 -1.30 -36.08 -47.34
C VAL A 9 -0.12 -35.45 -46.64
N LEU A 10 0.16 -34.19 -46.90
CA LEU A 10 1.13 -33.38 -46.13
C LEU A 10 0.47 -33.01 -44.82
N ALA A 11 0.82 -33.70 -43.76
CA ALA A 11 0.48 -33.30 -42.39
C ALA A 11 1.42 -32.15 -42.00
N VAL A 12 0.92 -30.91 -42.09
CA VAL A 12 1.59 -29.74 -41.49
C VAL A 12 1.36 -29.79 -40.02
N LEU A 13 2.33 -30.35 -39.29
CA LEU A 13 2.43 -30.20 -37.85
C LEU A 13 2.76 -28.76 -37.49
N PHE A 14 1.75 -27.93 -37.27
CA PHE A 14 1.92 -26.71 -36.51
C PHE A 14 2.26 -27.06 -35.07
N SER A 15 3.56 -27.14 -34.79
CA SER A 15 4.04 -27.10 -33.39
C SER A 15 3.79 -25.67 -32.86
N THR A 16 2.62 -25.45 -32.32
CA THR A 16 2.40 -24.29 -31.44
C THR A 16 3.21 -24.53 -30.18
N THR A 17 4.45 -24.08 -30.17
CA THR A 17 5.18 -23.87 -28.93
C THR A 17 4.43 -22.76 -28.21
N VAL A 18 3.46 -23.14 -27.35
CA VAL A 18 2.95 -22.27 -26.32
C VAL A 18 4.14 -21.99 -25.42
N TRP A 19 4.75 -20.84 -25.61
CA TRP A 19 5.67 -20.29 -24.63
C TRP A 19 4.81 -20.06 -23.38
N ALA A 20 4.87 -20.98 -22.44
CA ALA A 20 4.41 -20.70 -21.08
C ALA A 20 5.28 -19.54 -20.60
N SER A 21 4.76 -18.33 -20.73
CA SER A 21 5.34 -17.17 -20.05
C SER A 21 5.25 -17.52 -18.58
N ALA A 22 6.40 -17.76 -17.95
CA ALA A 22 6.45 -17.93 -16.52
C ALA A 22 5.68 -16.75 -15.90
N ALA A 23 4.75 -17.04 -14.99
CA ALA A 23 4.03 -16.00 -14.26
C ALA A 23 5.08 -15.02 -13.69
N PRO A 24 4.90 -13.71 -13.85
CA PRO A 24 5.86 -12.76 -13.34
C PRO A 24 6.09 -13.02 -11.85
N ALA A 25 7.35 -13.19 -11.47
CA ALA A 25 7.71 -13.39 -10.06
C ALA A 25 7.13 -12.23 -9.24
N ALA A 26 6.51 -12.54 -8.10
CA ALA A 26 5.97 -11.49 -7.22
C ALA A 26 7.06 -10.44 -6.95
N PRO A 27 6.72 -9.14 -7.00
CA PRO A 27 7.70 -8.09 -6.83
C PRO A 27 8.39 -8.24 -5.47
N LYS A 28 9.72 -8.23 -5.50
CA LYS A 28 10.51 -8.40 -4.29
C LYS A 28 10.26 -7.22 -3.35
N TRP A 29 9.94 -7.52 -2.09
CA TRP A 29 9.76 -6.53 -1.03
C TRP A 29 10.98 -5.59 -0.95
N PRO A 30 10.83 -4.27 -1.10
CA PRO A 30 11.97 -3.38 -1.15
C PRO A 30 12.67 -3.26 0.20
N THR A 31 13.99 -3.37 0.18
CA THR A 31 14.81 -3.05 1.36
C THR A 31 15.09 -1.56 1.37
N ILE A 32 14.67 -0.85 2.40
CA ILE A 32 14.89 0.57 2.60
C ILE A 32 15.54 0.86 3.96
N ARG A 33 16.24 1.98 4.06
CA ARG A 33 16.96 2.41 5.26
C ARG A 33 16.10 3.27 6.19
N ALA A 34 15.13 4.02 5.65
CA ALA A 34 14.20 4.80 6.46
C ALA A 34 13.57 3.94 7.56
N ASP A 35 13.40 4.50 8.76
CA ASP A 35 12.85 3.79 9.91
C ASP A 35 11.35 3.53 9.78
N SER A 36 10.64 4.44 9.11
CA SER A 36 9.20 4.31 8.85
C SER A 36 8.87 4.70 7.42
N ALA A 37 8.01 3.91 6.78
CA ALA A 37 7.54 4.19 5.42
C ALA A 37 6.17 3.59 5.13
N ILE A 38 5.50 4.17 4.13
CA ILE A 38 4.24 3.67 3.57
C ILE A 38 4.13 4.05 2.09
N VAL A 39 3.51 3.19 1.30
CA VAL A 39 2.98 3.52 -0.03
C VAL A 39 1.50 3.19 -0.06
N ILE A 40 0.70 4.09 -0.59
CA ILE A 40 -0.73 3.88 -0.80
C ILE A 40 -1.11 4.15 -2.25
N ASP A 41 -2.10 3.42 -2.72
CA ASP A 41 -2.85 3.74 -3.92
C ASP A 41 -3.70 5.01 -3.65
N TYR A 42 -3.60 6.00 -4.53
CA TYR A 42 -4.35 7.24 -4.37
C TYR A 42 -5.85 7.06 -4.54
N ASP A 43 -6.29 6.26 -5.51
CA ASP A 43 -7.70 6.11 -5.85
C ASP A 43 -8.45 5.33 -4.76
N THR A 44 -7.93 4.16 -4.39
CA THR A 44 -8.57 3.28 -3.42
C THR A 44 -8.22 3.60 -1.97
N GLY A 45 -7.04 4.16 -1.72
CA GLY A 45 -6.44 4.33 -0.39
C GLY A 45 -5.76 3.06 0.13
N ASP A 46 -5.67 2.04 -0.71
CA ASP A 46 -5.06 0.77 -0.38
C ASP A 46 -3.58 0.90 -0.04
N VAL A 47 -3.16 0.17 0.98
CA VAL A 47 -1.76 0.14 1.39
C VAL A 47 -1.00 -0.88 0.55
N LEU A 48 -0.04 -0.41 -0.24
CA LEU A 48 0.79 -1.24 -1.11
C LEU A 48 2.10 -1.68 -0.44
N TYR A 49 2.61 -0.89 0.51
CA TYR A 49 3.83 -1.15 1.26
C TYR A 49 3.78 -0.50 2.63
N THR A 50 4.33 -1.16 3.65
CA THR A 50 4.52 -0.58 4.98
C THR A 50 5.85 -1.01 5.59
N LYS A 51 6.45 -0.10 6.34
CA LYS A 51 7.52 -0.36 7.32
C LYS A 51 7.27 0.56 8.51
N ASN A 52 6.91 0.02 9.66
CA ASN A 52 6.64 0.80 10.89
C ASN A 52 5.73 2.03 10.65
N ALA A 53 4.73 1.93 9.76
CA ALA A 53 3.96 3.08 9.27
C ALA A 53 3.15 3.80 10.36
N ASP A 54 2.88 3.12 11.47
CA ASP A 54 2.10 3.63 12.61
C ASP A 54 2.98 4.05 13.80
N SER A 55 4.32 3.98 13.65
CA SER A 55 5.26 4.49 14.63
C SER A 55 5.27 6.02 14.64
N ALA A 56 5.31 6.59 15.84
CA ALA A 56 5.37 8.03 16.04
C ALA A 56 6.75 8.58 15.65
N MET A 57 6.81 9.38 14.60
CA MET A 57 8.04 9.94 14.04
C MET A 57 7.98 11.47 13.97
N VAL A 58 9.13 12.11 13.98
CA VAL A 58 9.23 13.58 13.82
C VAL A 58 9.13 13.93 12.34
N PRO A 59 8.11 14.71 11.89
CA PRO A 59 7.91 15.00 10.47
C PRO A 59 8.79 16.10 9.90
N ALA A 60 9.42 16.90 10.75
CA ALA A 60 10.06 18.15 10.35
C ALA A 60 9.14 18.99 9.42
N SER A 61 9.67 19.54 8.33
CA SER A 61 8.91 20.39 7.40
C SER A 61 7.79 19.71 6.62
N MET A 62 7.58 18.38 6.72
CA MET A 62 6.35 17.76 6.21
C MET A 62 5.10 18.31 6.93
N THR A 63 5.24 18.85 8.14
CA THR A 63 4.23 19.63 8.87
C THR A 63 3.56 20.70 8.01
N LYS A 64 4.31 21.31 7.08
CA LYS A 64 3.82 22.38 6.20
C LYS A 64 2.73 21.93 5.23
N VAL A 65 2.57 20.63 5.04
CA VAL A 65 1.45 20.07 4.29
C VAL A 65 0.12 20.39 4.98
N MET A 66 0.04 20.21 6.31
CA MET A 66 -1.14 20.60 7.08
C MET A 66 -1.38 22.11 7.06
N THR A 67 -0.30 22.91 7.14
CA THR A 67 -0.42 24.38 7.02
C THR A 67 -1.00 24.78 5.66
N ALA A 68 -0.49 24.20 4.58
CA ALA A 68 -0.99 24.47 3.24
C ALA A 68 -2.45 23.97 3.07
N TYR A 69 -2.79 22.81 3.61
CA TYR A 69 -4.16 22.27 3.58
C TYR A 69 -5.16 23.24 4.21
N ILE A 70 -4.86 23.79 5.38
CA ILE A 70 -5.72 24.78 6.04
C ILE A 70 -5.82 26.09 5.22
N ILE A 71 -4.73 26.51 4.56
CA ILE A 71 -4.79 27.67 3.64
C ILE A 71 -5.77 27.39 2.50
N PHE A 72 -5.78 26.18 1.93
CA PHE A 72 -6.71 25.79 0.88
C PHE A 72 -8.17 25.72 1.39
N GLU A 73 -8.40 25.31 2.64
CA GLU A 73 -9.74 25.41 3.26
C GLU A 73 -10.23 26.87 3.37
N GLU A 74 -9.32 27.83 3.65
CA GLU A 74 -9.66 29.26 3.68
C GLU A 74 -9.98 29.80 2.28
N LEU A 75 -9.25 29.31 1.25
CA LEU A 75 -9.53 29.65 -0.15
C LEU A 75 -10.89 29.10 -0.61
N GLU A 76 -11.18 27.83 -0.31
CA GLU A 76 -12.47 27.20 -0.62
C GLU A 76 -13.63 27.91 0.05
N ALA A 77 -13.46 28.31 1.30
CA ALA A 77 -14.47 29.03 2.06
C ALA A 77 -14.63 30.52 1.65
N GLY A 78 -13.84 31.00 0.69
CA GLY A 78 -13.89 32.41 0.23
C GLY A 78 -13.36 33.43 1.25
N ARG A 79 -12.76 33.01 2.38
CA ARG A 79 -12.17 33.91 3.37
C ARG A 79 -10.82 34.46 2.94
N LEU A 80 -10.14 33.78 2.01
CA LEU A 80 -8.95 34.21 1.30
C LEU A 80 -9.14 34.01 -0.21
N THR A 81 -8.36 34.79 -0.98
CA THR A 81 -8.11 34.54 -2.40
C THR A 81 -6.61 34.42 -2.62
N LEU A 82 -6.16 33.85 -3.74
CA LEU A 82 -4.74 33.77 -4.06
C LEU A 82 -4.09 35.16 -4.14
N ASP A 83 -4.84 36.18 -4.56
CA ASP A 83 -4.38 37.58 -4.66
C ASP A 83 -4.48 38.36 -3.34
N THR A 84 -5.06 37.77 -2.29
CA THR A 84 -5.13 38.41 -0.98
C THR A 84 -3.72 38.77 -0.51
N LYS A 85 -3.48 40.06 -0.31
CA LYS A 85 -2.22 40.63 0.18
C LYS A 85 -2.14 40.47 1.69
N VAL A 86 -1.14 39.78 2.19
CA VAL A 86 -0.88 39.58 3.62
C VAL A 86 0.25 40.51 4.04
N PRO A 87 0.04 41.45 4.98
CA PRO A 87 1.06 42.38 5.43
C PRO A 87 2.18 41.65 6.21
N ILE A 88 3.41 42.07 6.00
CA ILE A 88 4.58 41.52 6.66
C ILE A 88 4.98 42.45 7.82
N SER A 89 4.75 41.97 9.05
CA SER A 89 5.15 42.70 10.27
C SER A 89 6.67 42.72 10.45
N ALA A 90 7.16 43.66 11.28
CA ALA A 90 8.57 43.69 11.67
C ALA A 90 9.01 42.38 12.35
N LYS A 91 8.12 41.75 13.15
CA LYS A 91 8.34 40.41 13.73
C LYS A 91 8.54 39.36 12.62
N ASN A 92 7.65 39.31 11.63
CA ASN A 92 7.71 38.30 10.55
C ASN A 92 8.94 38.51 9.67
N ALA A 93 9.33 39.75 9.40
CA ALA A 93 10.55 40.04 8.66
C ALA A 93 11.80 39.60 9.43
N ARG A 94 11.80 39.74 10.77
CA ARG A 94 12.90 39.29 11.63
C ARG A 94 13.02 37.78 11.64
N ILE A 95 11.93 37.06 11.94
CA ILE A 95 11.93 35.58 11.97
C ILE A 95 12.26 34.97 10.61
N SER A 96 11.95 35.63 9.50
CA SER A 96 12.29 35.18 8.16
C SER A 96 13.82 35.14 7.88
N ARG A 97 14.64 35.74 8.76
CA ARG A 97 16.11 35.69 8.70
C ARG A 97 16.73 34.84 9.81
N ASP A 98 15.93 34.35 10.75
CA ASP A 98 16.35 33.47 11.81
C ASP A 98 16.44 32.01 11.30
N THR A 99 17.65 31.63 10.90
CA THR A 99 17.89 30.26 10.35
C THR A 99 17.99 29.20 11.43
N VAL A 100 18.06 29.55 12.70
CA VAL A 100 18.18 28.64 13.84
C VAL A 100 16.76 28.13 14.24
N ASN A 101 15.86 29.06 14.56
CA ASN A 101 14.53 28.74 15.03
C ASN A 101 13.53 28.54 13.88
N TYR A 102 13.80 29.13 12.72
CA TYR A 102 12.98 29.07 11.51
C TYR A 102 13.83 28.61 10.32
N PRO A 103 14.28 27.35 10.28
CA PRO A 103 15.10 26.84 9.19
C PRO A 103 14.37 26.95 7.84
N ALA A 104 15.13 26.86 6.75
CA ALA A 104 14.67 27.20 5.40
C ALA A 104 14.19 28.67 5.30
N SER A 105 15.14 29.59 5.52
CA SER A 105 14.90 31.02 5.53
C SER A 105 14.70 31.59 4.11
N VAL A 106 13.61 32.31 3.93
CA VAL A 106 13.37 33.19 2.78
C VAL A 106 13.04 34.58 3.32
N PRO A 107 13.97 35.56 3.20
CA PRO A 107 13.80 36.87 3.79
C PRO A 107 12.56 37.62 3.28
N LEU A 108 11.72 38.04 4.22
CA LEU A 108 10.57 38.93 3.99
C LEU A 108 10.94 40.36 4.34
N VAL A 109 10.27 41.34 3.72
CA VAL A 109 10.52 42.77 3.92
C VAL A 109 9.46 43.36 4.86
N SER A 110 9.88 43.97 5.97
CA SER A 110 8.96 44.63 6.91
C SER A 110 8.20 45.77 6.23
N GLY A 111 6.91 45.85 6.51
CA GLY A 111 6.04 46.88 5.91
C GLY A 111 5.57 46.57 4.47
N SER A 112 6.09 45.51 3.85
CA SER A 112 5.58 45.04 2.55
C SER A 112 4.33 44.17 2.73
N SER A 113 3.73 43.78 1.60
CA SER A 113 2.70 42.75 1.56
C SER A 113 3.07 41.68 0.55
N VAL A 114 2.72 40.43 0.85
CA VAL A 114 2.94 39.27 -0.02
C VAL A 114 1.61 38.58 -0.27
N THR A 115 1.33 38.14 -1.50
CA THR A 115 0.08 37.45 -1.83
C THR A 115 0.06 36.05 -1.21
N VAL A 116 -1.15 35.51 -0.96
CA VAL A 116 -1.35 34.12 -0.50
C VAL A 116 -0.71 33.14 -1.47
N ASP A 117 -0.88 33.33 -2.79
CA ASP A 117 -0.22 32.52 -3.82
C ASP A 117 1.30 32.46 -3.64
N THR A 118 1.93 33.63 -3.46
CA THR A 118 3.38 33.68 -3.25
C THR A 118 3.78 33.01 -1.93
N LEU A 119 3.04 33.22 -0.84
CA LEU A 119 3.32 32.58 0.44
C LEU A 119 3.19 31.05 0.35
N LEU A 120 2.19 30.51 -0.37
CA LEU A 120 2.05 29.08 -0.64
C LEU A 120 3.28 28.54 -1.39
N LYS A 121 3.72 29.24 -2.46
CA LYS A 121 4.95 28.87 -3.20
C LYS A 121 6.17 28.86 -2.29
N LEU A 122 6.33 29.84 -1.43
CA LEU A 122 7.46 29.91 -0.48
C LEU A 122 7.39 28.79 0.58
N ILE A 123 6.21 28.42 1.04
CA ILE A 123 5.98 27.32 2.00
C ILE A 123 6.35 25.97 1.38
N LEU A 124 5.89 25.70 0.17
CA LEU A 124 5.94 24.38 -0.45
C LEU A 124 7.26 24.12 -1.18
N ILE A 125 7.82 25.14 -1.86
CA ILE A 125 8.99 24.98 -2.73
C ILE A 125 10.31 25.06 -1.92
N PRO A 126 10.74 26.24 -1.40
CA PRO A 126 11.94 26.32 -0.57
C PRO A 126 11.70 25.97 0.89
N SER A 127 10.44 25.62 1.26
CA SER A 127 10.10 25.23 2.64
C SER A 127 10.16 26.36 3.68
N ALA A 128 9.90 27.61 3.29
CA ALA A 128 10.04 28.82 4.13
C ALA A 128 9.20 28.76 5.42
N SER A 129 9.86 28.62 6.58
CA SER A 129 9.18 28.49 7.88
C SER A 129 8.45 29.77 8.31
N ALA A 130 9.05 30.93 8.08
CA ALA A 130 8.41 32.21 8.43
C ALA A 130 7.12 32.47 7.66
N SER A 131 7.02 32.03 6.39
CA SER A 131 5.80 32.15 5.59
C SER A 131 4.64 31.36 6.20
N CYS A 132 4.90 30.22 6.89
CA CYS A 132 3.88 29.49 7.63
C CYS A 132 3.35 30.33 8.81
N VAL A 133 4.24 31.00 9.56
CA VAL A 133 3.84 31.86 10.69
C VAL A 133 3.03 33.06 10.21
N VAL A 134 3.41 33.69 9.09
CA VAL A 134 2.64 34.77 8.45
C VAL A 134 1.21 34.31 8.15
N MET A 135 1.04 33.15 7.54
CA MET A 135 -0.28 32.61 7.23
C MET A 135 -1.04 32.18 8.48
N ALA A 136 -0.37 31.57 9.45
CA ALA A 136 -0.97 31.19 10.72
C ALA A 136 -1.56 32.42 11.48
N GLU A 137 -0.78 33.51 11.55
CA GLU A 137 -1.22 34.75 12.16
C GLU A 137 -2.38 35.40 11.35
N ARG A 138 -2.32 35.35 10.02
CA ARG A 138 -3.39 35.89 9.14
C ARG A 138 -4.71 35.13 9.30
N ILE A 139 -4.66 33.82 9.47
CA ILE A 139 -5.85 32.95 9.49
C ILE A 139 -6.43 32.85 10.90
N SER A 140 -5.59 32.70 11.93
CA SER A 140 -6.02 32.38 13.30
C SER A 140 -5.61 33.44 14.34
N GLY A 141 -5.02 34.57 13.91
CA GLY A 141 -4.56 35.63 14.81
C GLY A 141 -3.24 35.32 15.53
N SER A 142 -2.89 34.04 15.68
CA SER A 142 -1.62 33.60 16.29
C SER A 142 -1.22 32.22 15.80
N GLU A 143 0.10 31.89 15.89
CA GLU A 143 0.56 30.53 15.62
C GLU A 143 -0.05 29.50 16.58
N SER A 144 -0.25 29.85 17.85
CA SER A 144 -0.85 28.95 18.84
C SER A 144 -2.29 28.55 18.48
N ALA A 145 -3.13 29.53 18.13
CA ALA A 145 -4.50 29.27 17.69
C ALA A 145 -4.53 28.45 16.37
N PHE A 146 -3.60 28.72 15.46
CA PHE A 146 -3.46 27.95 14.23
C PHE A 146 -3.06 26.49 14.50
N VAL A 147 -2.16 26.23 15.45
CA VAL A 147 -1.77 24.88 15.87
C VAL A 147 -2.96 24.12 16.48
N GLN A 148 -3.81 24.76 17.26
CA GLN A 148 -5.07 24.16 17.71
C GLN A 148 -5.92 23.70 16.54
N ARG A 149 -6.11 24.57 15.55
CA ARG A 149 -6.83 24.22 14.30
C ARG A 149 -6.16 23.08 13.52
N MET A 150 -4.82 23.03 13.46
CA MET A 150 -4.09 21.90 12.85
C MET A 150 -4.44 20.58 13.53
N ASN A 151 -4.48 20.54 14.86
CA ASN A 151 -4.82 19.35 15.62
C ASN A 151 -6.30 18.98 15.51
N GLU A 152 -7.21 19.94 15.45
CA GLU A 152 -8.63 19.70 15.18
C GLU A 152 -8.82 19.12 13.77
N THR A 153 -8.12 19.67 12.77
CA THR A 153 -8.14 19.14 11.39
C THR A 153 -7.57 17.71 11.35
N ALA A 154 -6.47 17.46 12.03
CA ALA A 154 -5.89 16.11 12.11
C ALA A 154 -6.88 15.11 12.72
N LYS A 155 -7.57 15.49 13.80
CA LYS A 155 -8.62 14.65 14.42
C LYS A 155 -9.78 14.40 13.45
N ARG A 156 -10.24 15.42 12.74
CA ARG A 156 -11.31 15.29 11.74
C ARG A 156 -10.94 14.34 10.60
N LEU A 157 -9.67 14.33 10.21
CA LEU A 157 -9.13 13.45 9.17
C LEU A 157 -8.71 12.06 9.70
N GLY A 158 -8.98 11.74 10.98
CA GLY A 158 -8.61 10.45 11.59
C GLY A 158 -7.09 10.23 11.69
N MET A 159 -6.29 11.29 11.69
CA MET A 159 -4.84 11.21 11.70
C MET A 159 -4.28 11.02 13.11
N ASN A 160 -3.36 10.07 13.27
CA ASN A 160 -2.51 10.01 14.46
C ASN A 160 -1.37 11.05 14.36
N ALA A 161 -1.67 12.29 14.78
CA ALA A 161 -0.78 13.43 14.68
C ALA A 161 -1.00 14.40 15.85
N ASN A 162 0.10 15.02 16.33
CA ASN A 162 0.06 16.02 17.41
C ASN A 162 1.01 17.17 17.09
N TYR A 163 0.51 18.17 16.38
CA TYR A 163 1.27 19.34 15.96
C TYR A 163 1.60 20.29 17.13
N LYS A 164 2.81 20.83 17.16
CA LYS A 164 3.28 21.81 18.17
C LYS A 164 3.69 23.16 17.57
N ASN A 165 3.77 23.26 16.24
CA ASN A 165 4.03 24.47 15.48
C ASN A 165 3.57 24.27 14.03
N CYS A 166 3.46 25.38 13.28
CA CYS A 166 2.94 25.34 11.91
C CYS A 166 3.97 25.02 10.83
N HIS A 167 5.25 24.87 11.16
CA HIS A 167 6.34 24.77 10.18
C HIS A 167 7.29 23.57 10.35
N GLY A 168 7.24 22.87 11.48
CA GLY A 168 7.99 21.64 11.73
C GLY A 168 9.41 21.81 12.30
N ALA A 169 9.80 23.01 12.76
CA ALA A 169 11.12 23.19 13.38
C ALA A 169 11.17 22.72 14.86
N LYS A 170 10.02 22.68 15.54
CA LYS A 170 9.93 22.11 16.91
C LYS A 170 9.49 20.66 16.83
N VAL A 171 10.12 19.83 17.65
CA VAL A 171 9.80 18.40 17.74
C VAL A 171 8.32 18.18 18.11
N HIS A 172 7.67 17.39 17.30
CA HIS A 172 6.35 16.80 17.53
C HIS A 172 6.26 15.52 16.71
N TYR A 173 5.19 14.75 16.88
CA TYR A 173 5.11 13.41 16.34
C TYR A 173 3.86 13.22 15.48
N ILE A 174 4.04 12.55 14.36
CA ILE A 174 2.99 12.02 13.48
C ILE A 174 3.41 10.62 13.03
N THR A 175 2.52 9.89 12.36
CA THR A 175 2.87 8.62 11.73
C THR A 175 3.02 8.79 10.21
N ALA A 176 3.75 7.88 9.56
CA ALA A 176 3.83 7.87 8.10
C ALA A 176 2.45 7.69 7.47
N ARG A 177 1.59 6.85 8.07
CA ARG A 177 0.20 6.68 7.66
C ARG A 177 -0.60 7.98 7.75
N ALA A 178 -0.49 8.71 8.86
CA ALA A 178 -1.16 10.01 9.01
C ALA A 178 -0.73 11.01 7.94
N GLN A 179 0.56 11.06 7.62
CA GLN A 179 1.08 11.92 6.54
C GLN A 179 0.53 11.51 5.17
N ALA A 180 0.49 10.21 4.86
CA ALA A 180 -0.06 9.71 3.60
C ALA A 180 -1.57 10.00 3.48
N THR A 181 -2.33 9.83 4.58
CA THR A 181 -3.75 10.21 4.66
C THR A 181 -3.95 11.70 4.34
N LEU A 182 -3.13 12.58 4.95
CA LEU A 182 -3.21 14.02 4.69
C LEU A 182 -2.89 14.36 3.22
N VAL A 183 -1.85 13.76 2.65
CA VAL A 183 -1.49 14.00 1.23
C VAL A 183 -2.60 13.54 0.31
N ARG A 184 -3.17 12.36 0.55
CA ARG A 184 -4.29 11.81 -0.24
C ARG A 184 -5.51 12.72 -0.18
N GLU A 185 -5.96 13.06 1.02
CA GLU A 185 -7.09 13.98 1.24
C GLU A 185 -6.86 15.34 0.59
N PHE A 186 -5.62 15.86 0.68
CA PHE A 186 -5.27 17.14 0.09
C PHE A 186 -5.43 17.11 -1.43
N ILE A 187 -4.92 16.09 -2.10
CA ILE A 187 -5.02 15.97 -3.57
C ILE A 187 -6.47 15.73 -3.99
N GLN A 188 -7.23 14.90 -3.26
CA GLN A 188 -8.62 14.62 -3.57
C GLN A 188 -9.51 15.86 -3.49
N ARG A 189 -9.36 16.63 -2.42
CA ARG A 189 -10.17 17.81 -2.20
C ARG A 189 -9.70 19.04 -2.98
N PHE A 190 -8.39 19.17 -3.12
CA PHE A 190 -7.75 20.34 -3.71
C PHE A 190 -6.66 19.92 -4.71
N PRO A 191 -7.02 19.34 -5.87
CA PRO A 191 -6.04 18.85 -6.84
C PRO A 191 -5.08 19.92 -7.34
N GLN A 192 -5.48 21.21 -7.24
CA GLN A 192 -4.64 22.36 -7.59
C GLN A 192 -3.34 22.45 -6.77
N ILE A 193 -3.24 21.74 -5.63
CA ILE A 193 -2.00 21.66 -4.84
C ILE A 193 -0.82 21.14 -5.68
N LEU A 194 -1.11 20.24 -6.63
CA LEU A 194 -0.09 19.69 -7.52
C LEU A 194 0.56 20.76 -8.42
N ASN A 195 -0.15 21.85 -8.74
CA ASN A 195 0.44 22.99 -9.45
C ASN A 195 1.54 23.68 -8.66
N TYR A 196 1.55 23.55 -7.32
CA TYR A 196 2.58 24.12 -6.45
C TYR A 196 3.69 23.10 -6.17
N THR A 197 3.33 21.86 -5.83
CA THR A 197 4.29 20.84 -5.41
C THR A 197 5.17 20.34 -6.55
N SER A 198 4.70 20.40 -7.81
CA SER A 198 5.46 20.08 -9.01
C SER A 198 6.43 21.18 -9.47
N MET A 199 6.31 22.39 -8.96
CA MET A 199 7.22 23.47 -9.34
C MET A 199 8.64 23.18 -8.87
N THR A 200 9.62 23.30 -9.78
CA THR A 200 11.04 23.05 -9.49
C THR A 200 11.71 24.24 -8.81
N SER A 201 11.15 25.45 -8.94
CA SER A 201 11.66 26.66 -8.29
C SER A 201 10.61 27.77 -8.22
N VAL A 202 10.89 28.77 -7.40
CA VAL A 202 10.13 30.01 -7.31
C VAL A 202 11.08 31.22 -7.29
N TYR A 203 10.76 32.24 -8.08
CA TYR A 203 11.49 33.50 -8.04
C TYR A 203 10.82 34.47 -7.06
N PHE A 204 11.61 34.99 -6.10
CA PHE A 204 11.10 35.94 -5.11
C PHE A 204 12.20 36.90 -4.65
N ASN A 205 11.90 38.19 -4.58
CA ASN A 205 12.83 39.25 -4.15
C ASN A 205 14.21 39.16 -4.80
N GLY A 206 14.28 39.05 -6.13
CA GLY A 206 15.54 39.07 -6.89
C GLY A 206 16.31 37.73 -6.85
N ARG A 207 15.76 36.67 -6.23
CA ARG A 207 16.44 35.38 -6.07
C ARG A 207 15.54 34.22 -6.52
N ASN A 208 16.16 33.22 -7.14
CA ASN A 208 15.48 31.95 -7.47
C ASN A 208 15.72 30.92 -6.35
N TYR A 209 14.64 30.38 -5.79
CA TYR A 209 14.67 29.34 -4.74
C TYR A 209 14.21 28.01 -5.33
N ARG A 210 15.06 27.00 -5.24
CA ARG A 210 14.77 25.64 -5.76
C ARG A 210 13.87 24.85 -4.82
N ASN A 211 13.12 23.92 -5.40
CA ASN A 211 12.39 22.93 -4.62
C ASN A 211 13.37 21.97 -3.92
N THR A 212 13.01 21.56 -2.72
CA THR A 212 13.79 20.63 -1.91
C THR A 212 13.50 19.16 -2.23
N ASN A 213 12.45 18.90 -3.03
CA ASN A 213 12.11 17.55 -3.51
C ASN A 213 12.90 17.24 -4.79
N HIS A 214 13.92 16.42 -4.67
CA HIS A 214 14.77 16.06 -5.79
C HIS A 214 14.23 14.89 -6.64
N LEU A 215 13.00 14.42 -6.41
CA LEU A 215 12.31 13.53 -7.34
C LEU A 215 11.69 14.26 -8.52
N LEU A 216 11.56 15.59 -8.44
CA LEU A 216 10.98 16.41 -9.51
C LEU A 216 11.87 16.44 -10.77
N PRO A 217 11.28 16.67 -11.97
CA PRO A 217 12.02 16.72 -13.23
C PRO A 217 13.22 17.67 -13.18
N GLY A 218 14.33 17.24 -13.79
CA GLY A 218 15.57 18.03 -13.81
C GLY A 218 16.37 18.06 -12.52
N SER A 219 15.99 17.27 -11.52
CA SER A 219 16.71 17.10 -10.24
C SER A 219 17.57 15.82 -10.25
N ALA A 220 18.45 15.68 -9.24
CA ALA A 220 19.42 14.58 -9.18
C ALA A 220 18.80 13.18 -9.08
N TYR A 221 17.60 13.08 -8.52
CA TYR A 221 16.84 11.84 -8.34
C TYR A 221 15.53 11.86 -9.12
N ALA A 222 15.48 12.57 -10.26
CA ALA A 222 14.27 12.73 -11.06
C ALA A 222 13.57 11.38 -11.29
N TYR A 223 12.29 11.34 -10.90
CA TYR A 223 11.47 10.13 -10.97
C TYR A 223 10.30 10.33 -11.93
N PRO A 224 10.09 9.44 -12.91
CA PRO A 224 9.02 9.58 -13.88
C PRO A 224 7.66 9.70 -13.22
N GLY A 225 6.89 10.74 -13.60
CA GLY A 225 5.56 11.01 -13.04
C GLY A 225 5.54 11.72 -11.69
N ALA A 226 6.71 12.01 -11.07
CA ALA A 226 6.74 12.72 -9.79
C ALA A 226 6.28 14.18 -9.95
N ASP A 227 5.31 14.59 -9.13
CA ASP A 227 4.71 15.93 -9.13
C ASP A 227 4.54 16.52 -7.71
N GLY A 228 5.13 15.90 -6.72
CA GLY A 228 5.11 16.37 -5.33
C GLY A 228 5.83 15.39 -4.40
N PHE A 229 5.81 15.55 -3.08
CA PHE A 229 4.97 16.50 -2.35
C PHE A 229 5.81 17.42 -1.45
N LYS A 230 6.41 16.91 -0.35
CA LYS A 230 7.12 17.75 0.62
C LYS A 230 8.22 16.99 1.35
N THR A 231 9.40 17.61 1.44
CA THR A 231 10.52 17.13 2.26
C THR A 231 10.46 17.66 3.70
N GLY A 232 11.12 16.95 4.62
CA GLY A 232 11.36 17.39 5.99
C GLY A 232 12.77 17.06 6.45
N THR A 233 13.44 17.99 7.15
CA THR A 233 14.77 17.75 7.74
C THR A 233 14.98 18.64 8.95
N ILE A 234 15.21 18.03 10.10
CA ILE A 234 15.83 18.61 11.31
C ILE A 234 16.63 17.48 11.98
N ALA A 235 17.56 17.77 12.86
CA ALA A 235 18.39 16.75 13.50
C ALA A 235 17.58 15.61 14.13
N ALA A 236 16.48 15.93 14.83
CA ALA A 236 15.61 14.93 15.47
C ALA A 236 14.74 14.12 14.50
N ALA A 237 14.60 14.55 13.25
CA ALA A 237 13.76 13.88 12.23
C ALA A 237 14.58 13.08 11.23
N GLY A 238 15.90 13.29 11.17
CA GLY A 238 16.66 12.83 10.02
C GLY A 238 16.09 13.45 8.72
N TYR A 239 16.01 12.68 7.68
CA TYR A 239 15.52 13.10 6.37
C TYR A 239 14.20 12.40 6.05
N CYS A 240 13.16 13.20 5.83
CA CYS A 240 11.80 12.74 5.53
C CYS A 240 11.35 13.23 4.16
N LEU A 241 10.48 12.46 3.50
CA LEU A 241 9.84 12.84 2.24
C LEU A 241 8.46 12.21 2.15
N SER A 242 7.43 13.02 1.93
CA SER A 242 6.19 12.56 1.29
C SER A 242 6.27 12.88 -0.20
N ALA A 243 6.01 11.90 -1.04
CA ALA A 243 6.05 12.02 -2.49
C ALA A 243 4.78 11.48 -3.13
N THR A 244 4.49 11.96 -4.34
CA THR A 244 3.44 11.43 -5.21
C THR A 244 3.96 11.37 -6.62
N ALA A 245 3.52 10.34 -7.35
CA ALA A 245 3.80 10.17 -8.76
C ALA A 245 2.59 9.56 -9.46
N GLU A 246 2.40 9.91 -10.73
CA GLU A 246 1.35 9.36 -11.58
C GLU A 246 1.96 8.74 -12.84
N ARG A 247 1.55 7.51 -13.17
CA ARG A 247 1.94 6.78 -14.36
C ARG A 247 0.76 5.97 -14.89
N ASP A 248 0.58 5.96 -16.17
CA ASP A 248 -0.43 5.14 -16.85
C ASP A 248 -1.85 5.32 -16.26
N GLY A 249 -2.18 6.53 -15.81
CA GLY A 249 -3.46 6.86 -15.17
C GLY A 249 -3.58 6.43 -13.70
N HIS A 250 -2.55 5.86 -13.10
CA HIS A 250 -2.52 5.48 -11.69
C HIS A 250 -1.61 6.42 -10.90
N ARG A 251 -2.14 6.94 -9.79
CA ARG A 251 -1.37 7.76 -8.86
C ARG A 251 -1.07 6.98 -7.59
N ILE A 252 0.14 7.09 -7.09
CA ILE A 252 0.53 6.55 -5.78
C ILE A 252 1.14 7.64 -4.91
N ILE A 253 1.03 7.45 -3.60
CA ILE A 253 1.59 8.34 -2.58
C ILE A 253 2.54 7.52 -1.72
N SER A 254 3.75 8.03 -1.51
CA SER A 254 4.74 7.43 -0.64
C SER A 254 5.15 8.38 0.47
N VAL A 255 5.45 7.84 1.65
CA VAL A 255 6.06 8.58 2.76
C VAL A 255 7.23 7.77 3.28
N VAL A 256 8.38 8.41 3.42
CA VAL A 256 9.55 7.88 4.14
C VAL A 256 9.92 8.85 5.26
N MET A 257 10.25 8.31 6.44
CA MET A 257 10.59 9.10 7.62
C MET A 257 11.85 8.54 8.28
N HIS A 258 12.69 9.45 8.77
CA HIS A 258 13.91 9.15 9.47
C HIS A 258 14.92 8.34 8.65
N SER A 259 15.16 8.80 7.39
CA SER A 259 16.29 8.32 6.58
C SER A 259 17.60 8.97 7.05
N ASP A 260 18.73 8.28 6.84
CA ASP A 260 20.06 8.70 7.30
C ASP A 260 20.54 10.03 6.69
N ASN A 261 20.21 10.26 5.42
CA ASN A 261 20.67 11.42 4.66
C ASN A 261 19.74 11.76 3.49
N ASP A 262 20.05 12.87 2.80
CA ASP A 262 19.26 13.36 1.68
C ASP A 262 19.18 12.36 0.51
N ALA A 263 20.28 11.71 0.16
CA ALA A 263 20.29 10.70 -0.90
C ALA A 263 19.39 9.51 -0.55
N THR A 264 19.49 9.02 0.69
CA THR A 264 18.75 7.85 1.17
C THR A 264 17.25 8.09 1.11
N ARG A 265 16.72 9.25 1.57
CA ARG A 265 15.28 9.51 1.50
C ARG A 265 14.73 9.48 0.07
N HIS A 266 15.54 9.89 -0.93
CA HIS A 266 15.15 9.85 -2.33
C HIS A 266 15.25 8.43 -2.91
N THR A 267 16.34 7.71 -2.64
CA THR A 267 16.51 6.32 -3.13
C THR A 267 15.49 5.37 -2.49
N ASP A 268 15.20 5.53 -1.20
CA ASP A 268 14.16 4.76 -0.52
C ASP A 268 12.76 5.06 -1.11
N SER A 269 12.46 6.35 -1.35
CA SER A 269 11.19 6.73 -2.00
C SER A 269 11.07 6.12 -3.39
N ILE A 270 12.14 6.14 -4.21
CA ILE A 270 12.15 5.52 -5.54
C ILE A 270 11.91 4.01 -5.43
N ALA A 271 12.55 3.33 -4.48
CA ALA A 271 12.40 1.89 -4.30
C ALA A 271 10.96 1.50 -3.99
N ILE A 272 10.32 2.20 -3.04
CA ILE A 272 8.94 1.90 -2.64
C ILE A 272 7.91 2.39 -3.69
N LEU A 273 8.18 3.48 -4.42
CA LEU A 273 7.35 3.93 -5.55
C LEU A 273 7.38 2.89 -6.69
N ASN A 274 8.56 2.39 -7.06
CA ASN A 274 8.69 1.33 -8.07
C ASN A 274 7.93 0.08 -7.66
N TYR A 275 8.02 -0.32 -6.39
CA TYR A 275 7.27 -1.44 -5.85
C TYR A 275 5.76 -1.21 -5.96
N GLY A 276 5.27 -0.03 -5.56
CA GLY A 276 3.85 0.32 -5.65
C GLY A 276 3.31 0.26 -7.08
N PHE A 277 4.02 0.84 -8.06
CA PHE A 277 3.62 0.76 -9.47
C PHE A 277 3.69 -0.67 -10.02
N GLN A 278 4.64 -1.49 -9.57
CA GLN A 278 4.68 -2.89 -9.98
C GLN A 278 3.46 -3.66 -9.47
N ILE A 279 3.08 -3.45 -8.20
CA ILE A 279 1.85 -4.03 -7.63
C ILE A 279 0.61 -3.62 -8.45
N LEU A 280 0.48 -2.32 -8.80
CA LEU A 280 -0.66 -1.86 -9.59
C LEU A 280 -0.67 -2.44 -11.00
N LYS A 281 0.51 -2.57 -11.62
CA LYS A 281 0.64 -3.23 -12.92
C LYS A 281 0.26 -4.71 -12.87
N ASP A 282 0.71 -5.42 -11.85
CA ASP A 282 0.39 -6.84 -11.65
C ASP A 282 -1.12 -7.03 -11.40
N ARG A 283 -1.76 -6.11 -10.66
CA ARG A 283 -3.23 -6.06 -10.49
C ARG A 283 -3.97 -5.88 -11.83
N ALA A 284 -3.47 -5.02 -12.71
CA ALA A 284 -4.10 -4.79 -14.02
C ALA A 284 -4.07 -6.03 -14.92
N VAL A 285 -3.05 -6.89 -14.78
CA VAL A 285 -2.95 -8.18 -15.48
C VAL A 285 -3.92 -9.23 -14.92
N PHE A 286 -4.28 -9.12 -13.64
CA PHE A 286 -5.18 -10.03 -12.93
C PHE A 286 -6.33 -9.23 -12.28
N PRO A 287 -7.38 -8.83 -13.05
CA PRO A 287 -8.46 -7.96 -12.56
C PRO A 287 -9.24 -8.56 -11.38
N ASP A 288 -9.33 -9.86 -11.27
CA ASP A 288 -9.92 -10.62 -10.16
C ASP A 288 -9.09 -10.56 -8.87
N LEU A 289 -7.80 -10.20 -8.98
CA LEU A 289 -6.91 -9.89 -7.86
C LEU A 289 -6.90 -8.40 -7.48
N THR A 290 -7.71 -7.56 -8.13
CA THR A 290 -7.68 -6.08 -8.03
C THR A 290 -7.99 -5.56 -6.62
N TYR A 291 -8.63 -6.35 -5.79
CA TYR A 291 -9.00 -5.95 -4.41
C TYR A 291 -8.09 -6.55 -3.34
N HIS A 292 -6.98 -7.19 -3.73
CA HIS A 292 -6.36 -8.21 -2.90
C HIS A 292 -5.22 -7.73 -2.00
N TRP A 293 -4.28 -6.96 -2.50
CA TRP A 293 -3.00 -6.76 -1.78
C TRP A 293 -3.02 -5.77 -0.63
N SER A 294 -4.02 -4.94 -0.51
CA SER A 294 -4.06 -3.85 0.46
C SER A 294 -5.16 -3.96 1.50
N ARG A 295 -6.32 -4.50 1.15
CA ARG A 295 -7.40 -4.73 2.12
C ARG A 295 -7.20 -6.00 2.91
N ASP A 296 -6.67 -7.01 2.28
CA ASP A 296 -6.74 -8.39 2.74
C ASP A 296 -5.50 -8.90 3.49
N ALA A 297 -4.46 -8.10 3.65
CA ALA A 297 -3.47 -8.38 4.70
C ALA A 297 -4.11 -8.34 6.11
N VAL A 298 -5.35 -7.86 6.21
CA VAL A 298 -6.12 -7.71 7.46
C VAL A 298 -7.46 -8.45 7.43
N GLU A 299 -8.08 -8.68 6.25
CA GLU A 299 -9.35 -9.40 6.18
C GLU A 299 -9.11 -10.91 5.99
N ALA A 300 -9.63 -11.67 6.93
CA ALA A 300 -9.56 -13.11 6.92
C ALA A 300 -10.36 -13.68 5.74
N LEU A 301 -9.72 -14.54 4.94
CA LEU A 301 -10.37 -15.31 3.89
C LEU A 301 -11.46 -16.21 4.49
N THR A 302 -12.65 -16.24 3.90
CA THR A 302 -13.71 -17.14 4.35
C THR A 302 -13.51 -18.55 3.79
N ARG A 303 -14.17 -19.52 4.39
CA ARG A 303 -14.16 -20.91 3.90
C ARG A 303 -14.73 -21.02 2.49
N ALA A 304 -15.80 -20.27 2.21
CA ALA A 304 -16.42 -20.24 0.88
C ALA A 304 -15.47 -19.65 -0.18
N GLU A 305 -14.82 -18.55 0.14
CA GLU A 305 -13.88 -17.89 -0.76
C GLU A 305 -12.68 -18.80 -1.09
N PHE A 306 -12.08 -19.44 -0.09
CA PHE A 306 -10.99 -20.38 -0.33
C PHE A 306 -11.44 -21.57 -1.17
N THR A 307 -12.61 -22.15 -0.88
CA THR A 307 -13.15 -23.29 -1.63
C THR A 307 -13.38 -22.93 -3.10
N ALA A 308 -14.01 -21.77 -3.37
CA ALA A 308 -14.28 -21.32 -4.73
C ALA A 308 -12.98 -21.03 -5.49
N MET A 309 -12.00 -20.40 -4.84
CA MET A 309 -10.70 -20.10 -5.44
C MET A 309 -9.92 -21.35 -5.80
N LEU A 310 -9.81 -22.29 -4.86
CA LEU A 310 -9.11 -23.57 -5.08
C LEU A 310 -9.78 -24.41 -6.16
N TYR A 311 -11.11 -24.56 -6.10
CA TYR A 311 -11.87 -25.29 -7.11
C TYR A 311 -11.67 -24.68 -8.50
N SER A 312 -11.86 -23.37 -8.65
CA SER A 312 -11.73 -22.68 -9.94
C SER A 312 -10.31 -22.80 -10.51
N ALA A 313 -9.29 -22.69 -9.68
CA ALA A 313 -7.88 -22.81 -10.12
C ALA A 313 -7.59 -24.23 -10.65
N LEU A 314 -8.04 -25.26 -9.95
CA LEU A 314 -7.88 -26.67 -10.38
C LEU A 314 -8.71 -26.98 -11.63
N GLU A 315 -9.95 -26.47 -11.73
CA GLU A 315 -10.80 -26.62 -12.91
C GLU A 315 -10.16 -26.02 -14.15
N GLN A 316 -9.66 -24.78 -14.07
CA GLN A 316 -8.98 -24.09 -15.17
C GLN A 316 -7.68 -24.78 -15.59
N ALA A 317 -6.97 -25.36 -14.64
CA ALA A 317 -5.74 -26.12 -14.92
C ALA A 317 -6.02 -27.55 -15.45
N GLY A 318 -7.27 -27.99 -15.48
CA GLY A 318 -7.62 -29.39 -15.83
C GLY A 318 -7.12 -30.41 -14.82
N LYS A 319 -6.95 -30.01 -13.56
CA LYS A 319 -6.34 -30.79 -12.46
C LYS A 319 -7.33 -31.08 -11.33
N LEU A 320 -8.64 -31.03 -11.59
CA LEU A 320 -9.62 -31.46 -10.59
C LEU A 320 -9.42 -32.96 -10.28
N PRO A 321 -9.54 -33.36 -8.99
CA PRO A 321 -9.49 -34.77 -8.64
C PRO A 321 -10.62 -35.54 -9.33
N THR A 322 -10.35 -36.78 -9.74
CA THR A 322 -11.37 -37.68 -10.22
C THR A 322 -12.37 -37.96 -9.09
N ALA A 323 -13.66 -37.87 -9.39
CA ALA A 323 -14.68 -38.20 -8.39
C ALA A 323 -14.36 -39.59 -7.80
N GLN A 324 -14.14 -39.64 -6.50
CA GLN A 324 -14.07 -40.95 -5.83
C GLN A 324 -15.46 -41.56 -5.95
N GLU A 325 -15.53 -42.83 -6.42
CA GLU A 325 -16.74 -43.61 -6.39
C GLU A 325 -17.14 -43.92 -4.93
N ASN A 326 -17.39 -42.86 -4.17
CA ASN A 326 -18.03 -43.03 -2.89
C ASN A 326 -19.52 -43.18 -3.15
N GLU A 327 -20.08 -44.38 -2.91
CA GLU A 327 -21.51 -44.70 -2.95
C GLU A 327 -22.36 -43.89 -1.97
N GLY A 328 -21.82 -42.78 -1.41
CA GLY A 328 -22.51 -41.86 -0.52
C GLY A 328 -22.99 -40.59 -1.24
N THR A 329 -24.22 -40.19 -0.99
CA THR A 329 -24.76 -38.89 -1.39
C THR A 329 -23.83 -37.78 -0.91
N ALA A 330 -23.45 -36.83 -1.81
CA ALA A 330 -22.63 -35.66 -1.44
C ALA A 330 -23.23 -34.99 -0.19
N PRO A 331 -22.35 -34.49 0.73
CA PRO A 331 -22.84 -33.81 1.91
C PRO A 331 -23.79 -32.68 1.55
N GLN A 332 -24.96 -32.65 2.16
CA GLN A 332 -25.93 -31.56 2.01
C GLN A 332 -25.69 -30.56 3.14
N PHE A 333 -25.47 -29.31 2.79
CA PHE A 333 -25.27 -28.23 3.76
C PHE A 333 -26.46 -27.28 3.72
N ALA A 334 -27.12 -27.09 4.85
CA ALA A 334 -28.34 -26.27 4.92
C ALA A 334 -28.00 -24.75 4.86
N ASP A 335 -26.81 -24.37 5.25
CA ASP A 335 -26.37 -22.99 5.40
C ASP A 335 -25.72 -22.37 4.15
N ILE A 336 -25.71 -23.11 3.03
CA ILE A 336 -25.17 -22.59 1.75
C ILE A 336 -26.27 -22.20 0.76
N SER A 337 -27.53 -22.48 1.07
CA SER A 337 -28.67 -22.23 0.14
C SER A 337 -28.78 -20.73 -0.16
N GLY A 338 -28.69 -20.37 -1.46
CA GLY A 338 -28.69 -19.00 -1.93
C GLY A 338 -27.34 -18.23 -1.69
N HIS A 339 -26.34 -18.88 -1.13
CA HIS A 339 -25.01 -18.28 -1.00
C HIS A 339 -24.30 -18.24 -2.36
N TRP A 340 -23.56 -17.16 -2.66
CA TRP A 340 -22.89 -17.00 -3.96
C TRP A 340 -21.96 -18.16 -4.34
N ALA A 341 -21.33 -18.81 -3.34
CA ALA A 341 -20.41 -19.94 -3.54
C ALA A 341 -21.11 -21.32 -3.48
N GLU A 342 -22.43 -21.40 -3.37
CA GLU A 342 -23.19 -22.65 -3.25
C GLU A 342 -22.73 -23.70 -4.25
N ASN A 343 -22.68 -23.36 -5.54
CA ASN A 343 -22.26 -24.27 -6.60
C ASN A 343 -20.81 -24.76 -6.46
N TYR A 344 -19.90 -23.91 -6.04
CA TYR A 344 -18.50 -24.29 -5.80
C TYR A 344 -18.38 -25.26 -4.64
N ILE A 345 -19.09 -24.99 -3.54
CA ILE A 345 -19.07 -25.82 -2.34
C ILE A 345 -19.64 -27.20 -2.64
N ILE A 346 -20.79 -27.28 -3.36
CA ILE A 346 -21.42 -28.57 -3.74
C ILE A 346 -20.46 -29.38 -4.60
N LYS A 347 -19.87 -28.79 -5.64
CA LYS A 347 -18.93 -29.47 -6.54
C LYS A 347 -17.66 -29.92 -5.81
N ALA A 348 -17.08 -29.05 -4.97
CA ALA A 348 -15.91 -29.40 -4.17
C ALA A 348 -16.20 -30.52 -3.16
N ALA A 349 -17.40 -30.55 -2.58
CA ALA A 349 -17.82 -31.61 -1.67
C ALA A 349 -18.05 -32.96 -2.41
N GLN A 350 -18.58 -32.92 -3.62
CA GLN A 350 -18.73 -34.10 -4.48
C GLN A 350 -17.38 -34.74 -4.86
N LEU A 351 -16.33 -33.90 -4.97
CA LEU A 351 -14.98 -34.34 -5.24
C LEU A 351 -14.18 -34.69 -3.96
N GLY A 352 -14.80 -34.64 -2.78
CA GLY A 352 -14.14 -34.93 -1.51
C GLY A 352 -13.16 -33.83 -1.02
N MET A 353 -13.06 -32.71 -1.74
CA MET A 353 -12.13 -31.63 -1.41
C MET A 353 -12.52 -30.90 -0.10
N VAL A 354 -13.80 -30.80 0.21
CA VAL A 354 -14.31 -30.12 1.39
C VAL A 354 -15.38 -30.93 2.13
N ASN A 355 -15.42 -30.76 3.44
CA ASN A 355 -16.49 -31.27 4.31
C ASN A 355 -17.06 -30.12 5.15
N GLY A 356 -18.22 -30.36 5.79
CA GLY A 356 -18.79 -29.44 6.76
C GLY A 356 -17.94 -29.30 8.03
N VAL A 357 -18.24 -28.28 8.81
CA VAL A 357 -17.69 -28.09 10.17
C VAL A 357 -18.44 -28.97 11.19
N SER A 358 -19.68 -29.34 10.85
CA SER A 358 -20.52 -30.32 11.53
C SER A 358 -21.51 -30.90 10.53
N GLU A 359 -22.33 -31.86 10.98
CA GLU A 359 -23.36 -32.47 10.14
C GLU A 359 -24.32 -31.40 9.57
N GLY A 360 -24.41 -31.32 8.24
CA GLY A 360 -25.29 -30.39 7.51
C GLY A 360 -24.89 -28.92 7.56
N VAL A 361 -23.67 -28.56 8.10
CA VAL A 361 -23.21 -27.17 8.23
C VAL A 361 -21.84 -27.00 7.58
N PHE A 362 -21.73 -26.10 6.62
CA PHE A 362 -20.47 -25.75 5.95
C PHE A 362 -19.75 -24.53 6.60
N ALA A 363 -20.50 -23.58 7.14
CA ALA A 363 -20.06 -22.30 7.68
C ALA A 363 -19.33 -21.42 6.62
N PRO A 364 -20.01 -21.05 5.51
CA PRO A 364 -19.39 -20.41 4.34
C PRO A 364 -18.67 -19.11 4.66
N ASP A 365 -19.24 -18.25 5.50
CA ASP A 365 -18.72 -16.92 5.86
C ASP A 365 -17.73 -16.92 7.02
N THR A 366 -17.43 -18.10 7.57
CA THR A 366 -16.46 -18.19 8.68
C THR A 366 -15.04 -18.05 8.15
N ALA A 367 -14.23 -17.23 8.81
CA ALA A 367 -12.82 -17.07 8.50
C ALA A 367 -12.09 -18.43 8.55
N ILE A 368 -11.32 -18.73 7.50
CA ILE A 368 -10.53 -19.96 7.45
C ILE A 368 -9.17 -19.74 8.14
N THR A 369 -8.76 -20.66 9.00
CA THR A 369 -7.41 -20.62 9.61
C THR A 369 -6.39 -21.32 8.72
N ARG A 370 -5.10 -21.01 8.91
CA ARG A 370 -4.00 -21.64 8.16
C ARG A 370 -4.04 -23.17 8.28
N GLN A 371 -4.24 -23.73 9.48
CA GLN A 371 -4.35 -25.19 9.66
C GLN A 371 -5.59 -25.77 8.95
N THR A 372 -6.73 -25.06 8.92
CA THR A 372 -7.90 -25.51 8.20
C THR A 372 -7.67 -25.54 6.68
N MET A 373 -6.97 -24.53 6.15
CA MET A 373 -6.61 -24.48 4.74
C MET A 373 -5.70 -25.66 4.36
N MET A 374 -4.71 -26.01 5.21
CA MET A 374 -3.85 -27.18 5.00
C MET A 374 -4.65 -28.47 4.99
N VAL A 375 -5.59 -28.64 5.91
CA VAL A 375 -6.45 -29.83 5.95
C VAL A 375 -7.34 -29.96 4.71
N LEU A 376 -7.85 -28.84 4.18
CA LEU A 376 -8.66 -28.90 2.95
C LEU A 376 -7.81 -29.29 1.73
N ILE A 377 -6.56 -28.85 1.66
CA ILE A 377 -5.64 -29.24 0.58
C ILE A 377 -5.23 -30.71 0.70
N ASP A 378 -4.88 -31.17 1.89
CA ASP A 378 -4.45 -32.55 2.14
C ASP A 378 -5.51 -33.60 1.77
N ARG A 379 -6.80 -33.27 1.87
CA ARG A 379 -7.93 -34.21 1.66
C ARG A 379 -8.01 -34.82 0.28
N PHE A 380 -7.59 -34.11 -0.75
CA PHE A 380 -7.68 -34.59 -2.13
C PHE A 380 -6.33 -34.88 -2.76
N LEU A 381 -5.26 -34.77 -1.98
CA LEU A 381 -3.90 -35.10 -2.40
C LEU A 381 -3.49 -36.44 -1.77
N ASP A 382 -2.79 -37.26 -2.55
CA ASP A 382 -2.14 -38.47 -2.05
C ASP A 382 -0.73 -38.12 -1.57
N LEU A 383 -0.65 -37.43 -0.45
CA LEU A 383 0.62 -37.03 0.13
C LEU A 383 1.21 -38.16 1.00
N PRO A 384 2.53 -38.40 0.93
CA PRO A 384 3.15 -39.40 1.76
C PRO A 384 3.06 -39.06 3.25
N ASP A 385 2.87 -40.10 4.07
CA ASP A 385 2.82 -39.93 5.52
C ASP A 385 4.09 -39.24 6.04
N ASN A 386 3.88 -38.24 6.86
CA ASN A 386 4.96 -37.54 7.56
C ASN A 386 4.45 -37.12 8.95
N ASN A 387 5.22 -37.49 9.96
CA ASN A 387 4.92 -37.14 11.35
C ASN A 387 5.91 -36.11 11.93
N GLY A 388 6.78 -35.55 11.07
CA GLY A 388 7.78 -34.56 11.47
C GLY A 388 7.22 -33.15 11.36
N LEU A 389 7.06 -32.48 12.48
CA LEU A 389 6.87 -31.04 12.59
C LEU A 389 8.16 -30.44 13.13
N GLY A 390 8.41 -29.18 12.93
CA GLY A 390 9.64 -28.53 13.37
C GLY A 390 9.47 -27.04 13.55
N PHE A 391 8.23 -26.57 13.80
CA PHE A 391 7.93 -25.17 14.02
C PHE A 391 7.91 -24.84 15.53
N VAL A 392 8.27 -23.61 15.85
CA VAL A 392 8.32 -23.15 17.25
C VAL A 392 6.94 -23.23 17.93
N ASP A 393 5.86 -23.15 17.15
CA ASP A 393 4.49 -23.13 17.62
C ASP A 393 3.67 -24.41 17.27
N ASP A 394 4.33 -25.54 17.08
CA ASP A 394 3.69 -26.85 16.82
C ASP A 394 2.62 -27.20 17.85
N GLY A 395 2.83 -26.88 19.11
CA GLY A 395 1.87 -27.10 20.18
C GLY A 395 0.55 -26.32 20.06
N LYS A 396 0.43 -25.41 19.11
CA LYS A 396 -0.81 -24.68 18.80
C LYS A 396 -1.63 -25.33 17.68
N ILE A 397 -1.10 -26.39 17.04
CA ILE A 397 -1.84 -27.11 16.00
C ILE A 397 -2.90 -27.96 16.70
N ALA A 398 -4.14 -27.84 16.21
CA ALA A 398 -5.25 -28.65 16.73
C ALA A 398 -5.01 -30.15 16.42
N SER A 399 -5.35 -31.04 17.34
CA SER A 399 -5.16 -32.49 17.20
C SER A 399 -5.72 -33.07 15.88
N TRP A 400 -6.86 -32.56 15.43
CA TRP A 400 -7.52 -32.98 14.18
C TRP A 400 -6.76 -32.54 12.92
N ALA A 401 -5.82 -31.59 13.01
CA ALA A 401 -5.06 -31.04 11.90
C ALA A 401 -3.61 -31.53 11.83
N LEU A 402 -3.09 -32.19 12.88
CA LEU A 402 -1.67 -32.54 13.02
C LEU A 402 -1.12 -33.29 11.82
N GLU A 403 -1.79 -34.38 11.40
CA GLU A 403 -1.34 -35.22 10.29
C GLU A 403 -1.33 -34.45 8.96
N SER A 404 -2.41 -33.72 8.66
CA SER A 404 -2.51 -32.92 7.44
C SER A 404 -1.49 -31.78 7.41
N VAL A 405 -1.24 -31.13 8.53
CA VAL A 405 -0.23 -30.08 8.64
C VAL A 405 1.16 -30.66 8.39
N ALA A 406 1.48 -31.82 8.98
CA ALA A 406 2.77 -32.48 8.78
C ALA A 406 2.99 -32.88 7.30
N ARG A 407 2.01 -33.50 6.66
CA ARG A 407 2.09 -33.90 5.24
C ARG A 407 2.25 -32.69 4.32
N VAL A 408 1.39 -31.67 4.46
CA VAL A 408 1.37 -30.50 3.59
C VAL A 408 2.61 -29.62 3.74
N THR A 409 3.17 -29.53 4.95
CA THR A 409 4.44 -28.81 5.18
C THR A 409 5.64 -29.58 4.66
N ALA A 410 5.68 -30.91 4.83
CA ALA A 410 6.72 -31.78 4.25
C ALA A 410 6.71 -31.75 2.71
N ALA A 411 5.53 -31.63 2.09
CA ALA A 411 5.37 -31.45 0.65
C ALA A 411 5.83 -30.06 0.15
N GLY A 412 6.23 -29.15 1.05
CA GLY A 412 6.69 -27.80 0.71
C GLY A 412 5.60 -26.84 0.27
N LEU A 413 4.31 -27.22 0.39
CA LEU A 413 3.18 -26.38 0.02
C LEU A 413 3.01 -25.20 1.00
N PHE A 414 3.33 -25.43 2.29
CA PHE A 414 3.35 -24.41 3.33
C PHE A 414 4.72 -24.34 4.02
N SER A 415 5.04 -23.16 4.54
CA SER A 415 6.27 -22.93 5.30
C SER A 415 6.00 -22.02 6.51
N GLY A 416 6.88 -22.06 7.50
CA GLY A 416 6.92 -21.10 8.58
C GLY A 416 7.42 -19.72 8.12
N ASN A 417 7.27 -18.73 9.00
CA ASN A 417 7.85 -17.40 8.83
C ASN A 417 9.37 -17.40 9.19
N GLU A 418 9.99 -16.21 9.14
CA GLU A 418 11.43 -16.04 9.47
C GLU A 418 11.79 -16.48 10.90
N GLN A 419 10.83 -16.49 11.82
CA GLN A 419 10.98 -16.97 13.20
C GLN A 419 10.63 -18.45 13.34
N ASN A 420 10.51 -19.18 12.23
CA ASN A 420 10.11 -20.58 12.17
C ASN A 420 8.76 -20.86 12.87
N MET A 421 7.81 -19.93 12.79
CA MET A 421 6.44 -20.11 13.30
C MET A 421 5.47 -20.40 12.16
N LEU A 422 4.65 -21.43 12.32
CA LEU A 422 3.62 -21.80 11.36
C LEU A 422 2.36 -20.91 11.49
N ASN A 423 2.06 -20.42 12.68
CA ASN A 423 0.85 -19.66 13.01
C ASN A 423 -0.46 -20.42 12.63
N PRO A 424 -0.67 -21.67 13.09
CA PRO A 424 -1.72 -22.55 12.59
C PRO A 424 -3.16 -22.01 12.82
N THR A 425 -3.38 -21.32 13.92
CA THR A 425 -4.69 -20.77 14.30
C THR A 425 -4.96 -19.37 13.76
N LYS A 426 -3.96 -18.73 13.14
CA LYS A 426 -4.14 -17.43 12.48
C LYS A 426 -5.08 -17.58 11.29
N SER A 427 -5.99 -16.62 11.12
CA SER A 427 -6.79 -16.52 9.89
C SER A 427 -5.89 -16.42 8.67
N ALA A 428 -6.17 -17.23 7.66
CA ALA A 428 -5.46 -17.19 6.39
C ALA A 428 -5.88 -15.97 5.58
N SER A 429 -4.93 -15.36 4.90
CA SER A 429 -5.21 -14.29 3.95
C SER A 429 -5.37 -14.85 2.53
N ARG A 430 -6.02 -14.08 1.65
CA ARG A 430 -6.13 -14.43 0.22
C ARG A 430 -4.75 -14.58 -0.44
N GLY A 431 -3.75 -13.75 -0.04
CA GLY A 431 -2.40 -13.87 -0.55
C GLY A 431 -1.75 -15.20 -0.19
N GLU A 432 -1.90 -15.64 1.07
CA GLU A 432 -1.42 -16.97 1.49
C GLU A 432 -2.11 -18.07 0.68
N ALA A 433 -3.42 -17.98 0.48
CA ALA A 433 -4.18 -18.93 -0.29
C ALA A 433 -3.78 -18.97 -1.79
N ALA A 434 -3.56 -17.80 -2.41
CA ALA A 434 -3.10 -17.71 -3.80
C ALA A 434 -1.70 -18.34 -3.98
N VAL A 435 -0.76 -18.06 -3.08
CA VAL A 435 0.59 -18.64 -3.10
C VAL A 435 0.55 -20.15 -2.95
N VAL A 436 -0.28 -20.64 -2.04
CA VAL A 436 -0.41 -22.10 -1.82
C VAL A 436 -1.07 -22.78 -3.00
N THR A 437 -2.13 -22.19 -3.56
CA THR A 437 -2.79 -22.70 -4.76
C THR A 437 -1.83 -22.74 -5.95
N LEU A 438 -0.99 -21.72 -6.14
CA LEU A 438 0.03 -21.71 -7.18
C LEU A 438 1.05 -22.84 -6.98
N ARG A 439 1.61 -22.97 -5.77
CA ARG A 439 2.56 -24.06 -5.44
C ARG A 439 1.93 -25.42 -5.68
N LEU A 440 0.66 -25.59 -5.35
CA LEU A 440 -0.07 -26.79 -5.60
C LEU A 440 -0.18 -27.09 -7.10
N LEU A 441 -0.54 -26.09 -7.93
CA LEU A 441 -0.62 -26.24 -9.39
C LEU A 441 0.73 -26.57 -10.05
N GLU A 442 1.83 -26.08 -9.47
CA GLU A 442 3.19 -26.35 -9.94
C GLU A 442 3.78 -27.66 -9.39
N SER A 443 3.13 -28.27 -8.41
CA SER A 443 3.59 -29.50 -7.79
C SER A 443 3.34 -30.73 -8.66
N SER A 444 4.05 -31.82 -8.36
CA SER A 444 3.82 -33.13 -8.94
C SER A 444 2.73 -33.96 -8.22
N PHE A 445 2.03 -33.35 -7.27
CA PHE A 445 0.99 -34.03 -6.48
C PHE A 445 -0.40 -33.99 -7.13
N LEU A 446 -0.58 -33.26 -8.25
CA LEU A 446 -1.82 -33.14 -9.01
C LEU A 446 -1.74 -33.86 -10.35
#